data_99d69981d258d0de1f081258a8030a29
#
_entry.id   99d69981d258d0de1f081258a8030a29
#
_cell.length_a   1.000
_cell.length_b   1.000
_cell.length_c   1.000
_cell.angle_alpha   90.00
_cell.angle_beta   90.00
_cell.angle_gamma   90.00
#
_symmetry.space_group_name_H-M   'P 1'
#
loop_
_entity.id
_entity.type
_entity.pdbx_description
1 polymer ?
#
loop_
_entity_poly.entity_id
_entity_poly.type
_entity_poly.pdbx_seq_one_letter_code
_entity_poly.pdbx_strand_id
1 'polypeptide(L)'
;GEFGTALAGRVANPFGDASKAIDPWDSNNNVASQLGIFKRHDGMPVSVRYDSPGFSGFSGSIQFVPSQNSKSAYTPATFTLESNQMKPVPAVVGKPGSDVYYAGLNYKNGGFFGNYALKYAKHANEGHDAFFLFLLGRASDTDPLKNHQVHRLTGGYGEGGLNLALAAQLDLSENADKTKNSTTEIAATASYRFGNTVPRISYAHGFDFVERSQKREHTSYDQIIAGVDYDFSKRTSAIMSAAWLKRNTGIGNYTQINAASVGLRHKF
;
A
#
# COMPACT_ATOMS: atom_id res chain seq x y z
N GLY A 1 -10.27 -22.49 -15.28
CA GLY A 1 -10.82 -23.02 -16.53
C GLY A 1 -10.68 -22.00 -17.65
N GLU A 2 -11.19 -22.32 -18.83
CA GLU A 2 -11.13 -21.44 -20.02
C GLU A 2 -11.83 -20.09 -19.81
N PHE A 3 -12.78 -20.02 -18.91
CA PHE A 3 -13.52 -18.82 -18.55
C PHE A 3 -12.87 -18.00 -17.41
N GLY A 4 -11.66 -18.34 -16.99
CA GLY A 4 -10.96 -17.67 -15.89
C GLY A 4 -11.05 -18.40 -14.56
N THR A 5 -10.79 -17.67 -13.46
CA THR A 5 -10.71 -18.21 -12.11
C THR A 5 -11.54 -17.39 -11.15
N ALA A 6 -12.40 -18.04 -10.37
CA ALA A 6 -13.12 -17.43 -9.25
C ALA A 6 -12.46 -17.85 -7.93
N LEU A 7 -12.23 -16.91 -7.05
CA LEU A 7 -11.58 -17.06 -5.75
C LEU A 7 -12.49 -16.48 -4.66
N ALA A 8 -12.54 -17.14 -3.50
CA ALA A 8 -13.26 -16.65 -2.33
C ALA A 8 -12.47 -16.94 -1.06
N GLY A 9 -12.53 -16.04 -0.08
CA GLY A 9 -11.79 -16.11 1.16
C GLY A 9 -10.77 -14.98 1.30
N ARG A 10 -9.65 -15.23 1.96
CA ARG A 10 -8.55 -14.24 2.06
C ARG A 10 -7.73 -14.25 0.77
N VAL A 11 -8.02 -13.33 -0.11
CA VAL A 11 -7.42 -13.24 -1.46
C VAL A 11 -6.64 -11.93 -1.58
N ALA A 12 -5.42 -12.01 -2.13
CA ALA A 12 -4.63 -10.82 -2.42
C ALA A 12 -5.41 -9.87 -3.32
N ASN A 13 -5.31 -8.56 -3.05
CA ASN A 13 -5.92 -7.56 -3.90
C ASN A 13 -5.00 -7.23 -5.09
N PRO A 14 -5.49 -6.56 -6.15
CA PRO A 14 -4.69 -6.20 -7.32
C PRO A 14 -3.46 -5.34 -6.99
N PHE A 15 -3.47 -4.58 -5.90
CA PHE A 15 -2.29 -3.82 -5.44
C PHE A 15 -1.17 -4.75 -4.99
N GLY A 16 -1.50 -5.80 -4.21
CA GLY A 16 -0.53 -6.81 -3.81
C GLY A 16 0.06 -7.58 -4.99
N ASP A 17 -0.72 -7.81 -6.05
CA ASP A 17 -0.21 -8.43 -7.27
C ASP A 17 0.74 -7.49 -8.03
N ALA A 18 0.37 -6.22 -8.19
CA ALA A 18 1.20 -5.20 -8.83
C ALA A 18 2.51 -4.94 -8.07
N SER A 19 2.49 -5.04 -6.74
CA SER A 19 3.67 -4.83 -5.89
C SER A 19 4.75 -5.89 -6.05
N LYS A 20 4.43 -7.10 -6.48
CA LYS A 20 5.42 -8.15 -6.73
C LYS A 20 6.49 -7.74 -7.75
N ALA A 21 6.14 -6.85 -8.66
CA ALA A 21 7.06 -6.34 -9.68
C ALA A 21 7.96 -5.21 -9.16
N ILE A 22 7.41 -4.31 -8.30
CA ILE A 22 8.15 -3.14 -7.79
C ILE A 22 8.95 -3.45 -6.54
N ASP A 23 8.58 -4.49 -5.79
CA ASP A 23 9.23 -4.88 -4.55
C ASP A 23 9.99 -6.20 -4.70
N PRO A 24 11.29 -6.17 -5.03
CA PRO A 24 12.13 -7.36 -5.15
C PRO A 24 12.55 -7.91 -3.79
N TRP A 25 12.15 -7.26 -2.70
CA TRP A 25 12.53 -7.63 -1.35
C TRP A 25 11.60 -8.73 -0.83
N ASP A 26 12.17 -9.76 -0.27
CA ASP A 26 11.36 -10.75 0.43
C ASP A 26 10.75 -10.12 1.70
N SER A 27 9.46 -10.26 1.86
CA SER A 27 8.66 -9.63 2.92
C SER A 27 9.13 -9.89 4.36
N ASN A 28 10.03 -10.82 4.56
CA ASN A 28 10.59 -11.17 5.88
C ASN A 28 11.79 -10.30 6.29
N ASN A 29 12.26 -9.45 5.41
CA ASN A 29 13.43 -8.61 5.63
C ASN A 29 13.09 -7.20 6.11
N ASN A 30 12.31 -7.01 7.03
CA ASN A 30 11.73 -5.79 7.61
C ASN A 30 12.68 -4.58 7.81
N VAL A 31 13.49 -4.26 6.84
CA VAL A 31 14.36 -3.08 6.87
C VAL A 31 13.56 -1.86 6.43
N ALA A 32 13.22 -0.98 7.37
CA ALA A 32 12.46 0.24 7.17
C ALA A 32 11.15 0.02 6.36
N SER A 33 10.48 -1.10 6.61
CA SER A 33 9.22 -1.51 5.97
C SER A 33 9.26 -1.63 4.45
N GLN A 34 10.44 -1.77 3.85
CA GLN A 34 10.66 -2.15 2.44
C GLN A 34 9.59 -1.60 1.48
N LEU A 35 9.55 -0.28 1.29
CA LEU A 35 8.51 0.43 0.56
C LEU A 35 7.12 0.35 1.23
N GLY A 36 7.04 0.07 2.53
CA GLY A 36 5.78 -0.12 3.25
C GLY A 36 4.83 1.06 3.16
N ILE A 37 5.34 2.29 3.07
CA ILE A 37 4.50 3.48 2.86
C ILE A 37 3.85 3.41 1.48
N PHE A 38 4.62 3.20 0.43
CA PHE A 38 4.11 3.09 -0.94
C PHE A 38 3.13 1.92 -1.09
N LYS A 39 3.40 0.80 -0.42
CA LYS A 39 2.61 -0.45 -0.49
C LYS A 39 1.45 -0.53 0.51
N ARG A 40 1.09 0.56 1.20
CA ARG A 40 0.05 0.55 2.24
C ARG A 40 -1.32 0.03 1.80
N HIS A 41 -1.61 0.03 0.51
CA HIS A 41 -2.86 -0.48 -0.05
C HIS A 41 -2.82 -1.97 -0.43
N ASP A 42 -1.66 -2.60 -0.31
CA ASP A 42 -1.53 -4.05 -0.48
C ASP A 42 -2.27 -4.77 0.65
N GLY A 43 -2.93 -5.87 0.32
CA GLY A 43 -3.65 -6.61 1.34
C GLY A 43 -4.29 -7.90 0.83
N MET A 44 -4.73 -8.70 1.78
CA MET A 44 -5.46 -9.95 1.54
C MET A 44 -6.80 -9.93 2.30
N PRO A 45 -7.77 -9.11 1.87
CA PRO A 45 -9.08 -9.05 2.51
C PRO A 45 -9.88 -10.34 2.29
N VAL A 46 -10.85 -10.59 3.17
CA VAL A 46 -11.89 -11.59 2.91
C VAL A 46 -12.80 -11.08 1.82
N SER A 47 -12.83 -11.76 0.69
CA SER A 47 -13.41 -11.21 -0.55
C SER A 47 -13.81 -12.31 -1.53
N VAL A 48 -14.51 -11.90 -2.57
CA VAL A 48 -14.71 -12.67 -3.79
C VAL A 48 -13.98 -11.96 -4.92
N ARG A 49 -13.20 -12.72 -5.70
CA ARG A 49 -12.41 -12.21 -6.81
C ARG A 49 -12.61 -13.08 -8.04
N TYR A 50 -12.67 -12.45 -9.19
CA TYR A 50 -12.62 -13.10 -10.49
C TYR A 50 -11.40 -12.60 -11.27
N ASP A 51 -10.64 -13.53 -11.82
CA ASP A 51 -9.51 -13.28 -12.70
C ASP A 51 -9.86 -13.79 -14.11
N SER A 52 -9.76 -12.91 -15.12
CA SER A 52 -10.00 -13.26 -16.51
C SER A 52 -8.93 -14.21 -17.06
N PRO A 53 -9.22 -14.98 -18.10
CA PRO A 53 -8.18 -15.60 -18.90
C PRO A 53 -7.24 -14.56 -19.50
N GLY A 54 -6.03 -14.98 -19.83
CA GLY A 54 -5.09 -14.17 -20.59
C GLY A 54 -5.48 -14.09 -22.07
N PHE A 55 -5.43 -12.89 -22.66
CA PHE A 55 -5.63 -12.68 -24.07
C PHE A 55 -4.58 -11.70 -24.61
N SER A 56 -3.76 -12.13 -25.57
CA SER A 56 -2.72 -11.31 -26.19
C SER A 56 -1.81 -10.58 -25.18
N GLY A 57 -1.47 -11.24 -24.07
CA GLY A 57 -0.67 -10.68 -22.99
C GLY A 57 -1.45 -9.89 -21.94
N PHE A 58 -2.73 -9.60 -22.14
CA PHE A 58 -3.58 -8.91 -21.19
C PHE A 58 -4.36 -9.89 -20.32
N SER A 59 -4.57 -9.53 -19.04
CA SER A 59 -5.53 -10.18 -18.14
C SER A 59 -6.11 -9.14 -17.19
N GLY A 60 -7.33 -9.38 -16.71
CA GLY A 60 -8.03 -8.50 -15.80
C GLY A 60 -8.45 -9.19 -14.52
N SER A 61 -8.72 -8.43 -13.48
CA SER A 61 -9.31 -8.92 -12.24
C SER A 61 -10.32 -7.93 -11.69
N ILE A 62 -11.39 -8.46 -11.09
CA ILE A 62 -12.34 -7.69 -10.29
C ILE A 62 -12.49 -8.37 -8.93
N GLN A 63 -12.58 -7.59 -7.86
CA GLN A 63 -12.68 -8.13 -6.51
C GLN A 63 -13.66 -7.28 -5.69
N PHE A 64 -14.51 -7.97 -4.96
CA PHE A 64 -15.48 -7.38 -4.05
C PHE A 64 -15.18 -7.80 -2.62
N VAL A 65 -15.12 -6.81 -1.72
CA VAL A 65 -14.90 -7.00 -0.29
C VAL A 65 -16.11 -6.48 0.45
N PRO A 66 -16.97 -7.38 0.97
CA PRO A 66 -18.16 -6.95 1.68
C PRO A 66 -17.80 -6.34 3.03
N SER A 67 -18.37 -5.20 3.34
CA SER A 67 -18.34 -4.58 4.67
C SER A 67 -16.96 -4.51 5.33
N GLN A 68 -15.89 -4.30 4.55
CA GLN A 68 -14.52 -4.24 5.07
C GLN A 68 -14.35 -3.19 6.17
N ASN A 69 -15.13 -2.12 6.13
CA ASN A 69 -15.12 -1.01 7.09
C ASN A 69 -16.23 -1.13 8.13
N SER A 70 -16.81 -2.31 8.33
CA SER A 70 -17.96 -2.52 9.22
C SER A 70 -17.66 -2.35 10.71
N LYS A 71 -16.43 -2.10 11.09
CA LYS A 71 -16.09 -1.72 12.47
C LYS A 71 -16.27 -0.22 12.65
N SER A 72 -17.44 0.24 12.40
CA SER A 72 -17.95 1.40 13.08
C SER A 72 -17.89 1.10 14.57
N ALA A 73 -17.04 1.79 15.28
CA ALA A 73 -16.94 1.63 16.70
C ALA A 73 -18.31 1.89 17.31
N TYR A 74 -18.91 0.86 17.88
CA TYR A 74 -19.92 1.06 18.91
C TYR A 74 -19.20 1.83 20.02
N THR A 75 -19.46 3.11 20.12
CA THR A 75 -19.02 3.91 21.24
C THR A 75 -20.11 3.76 22.28
N PRO A 76 -19.87 3.05 23.41
CA PRO A 76 -20.87 2.91 24.45
C PRO A 76 -21.25 4.28 24.97
N ALA A 77 -22.49 4.40 25.46
CA ALA A 77 -22.92 5.59 26.19
C ALA A 77 -21.93 5.89 27.32
N THR A 78 -21.43 7.11 27.35
CA THR A 78 -20.49 7.58 28.35
C THR A 78 -21.06 8.84 29.02
N PHE A 79 -20.43 9.30 30.10
CA PHE A 79 -20.74 10.57 30.70
C PHE A 79 -19.55 11.50 30.55
N THR A 80 -19.79 12.74 30.14
CA THR A 80 -18.80 13.81 30.16
C THR A 80 -19.09 14.80 31.26
N LEU A 81 -18.04 15.29 31.91
CA LEU A 81 -18.16 16.36 32.91
C LEU A 81 -18.08 17.71 32.19
N GLU A 82 -19.20 18.38 32.05
CA GLU A 82 -19.28 19.73 31.50
C GLU A 82 -19.84 20.69 32.55
N SER A 83 -19.11 21.75 32.85
CA SER A 83 -19.54 22.77 33.86
C SER A 83 -19.92 22.16 35.20
N ASN A 84 -19.15 21.18 35.70
CA ASN A 84 -19.40 20.46 36.95
C ASN A 84 -20.70 19.62 36.97
N GLN A 85 -21.28 19.32 35.80
CA GLN A 85 -22.45 18.44 35.65
C GLN A 85 -22.08 17.26 34.74
N MET A 86 -22.51 16.06 35.19
CA MET A 86 -22.37 14.83 34.37
C MET A 86 -23.46 14.84 33.31
N LYS A 87 -23.07 15.03 32.05
CA LYS A 87 -23.96 14.93 30.87
C LYS A 87 -23.83 13.55 30.21
N PRO A 88 -24.93 12.86 29.96
CA PRO A 88 -24.91 11.61 29.23
C PRO A 88 -24.54 11.89 27.74
N VAL A 89 -23.53 11.19 27.24
CA VAL A 89 -23.24 11.11 25.82
C VAL A 89 -23.89 9.83 25.30
N PRO A 90 -24.89 9.91 24.41
CA PRO A 90 -25.59 8.74 23.92
C PRO A 90 -24.62 7.80 23.18
N ALA A 91 -24.94 6.50 23.24
CA ALA A 91 -24.21 5.52 22.43
C ALA A 91 -24.29 5.88 20.92
N VAL A 92 -23.17 5.92 20.27
CA VAL A 92 -23.13 6.07 18.81
C VAL A 92 -23.13 4.68 18.21
N VAL A 93 -24.26 4.29 17.58
CA VAL A 93 -24.30 3.11 16.72
C VAL A 93 -23.65 3.53 15.41
N GLY A 94 -22.54 2.93 15.13
CA GLY A 94 -21.84 3.26 13.93
C GLY A 94 -22.62 2.92 12.67
N LYS A 95 -22.37 3.67 11.60
CA LYS A 95 -22.93 3.40 10.28
C LYS A 95 -22.38 2.06 9.75
N PRO A 96 -23.20 1.31 9.00
CA PRO A 96 -22.72 0.09 8.37
C PRO A 96 -21.48 0.39 7.52
N GLY A 97 -20.52 -0.52 7.57
CA GLY A 97 -19.27 -0.37 6.83
C GLY A 97 -19.50 -0.30 5.33
N SER A 98 -18.54 0.27 4.67
CA SER A 98 -18.54 0.40 3.21
C SER A 98 -18.00 -0.85 2.55
N ASP A 99 -18.62 -1.22 1.46
CA ASP A 99 -18.07 -2.20 0.54
C ASP A 99 -16.86 -1.62 -0.19
N VAL A 100 -15.88 -2.46 -0.46
CA VAL A 100 -14.70 -2.07 -1.23
C VAL A 100 -14.63 -2.88 -2.52
N TYR A 101 -14.41 -2.19 -3.60
CA TYR A 101 -14.26 -2.74 -4.94
C TYR A 101 -12.82 -2.54 -5.41
N TYR A 102 -12.26 -3.58 -6.00
CA TYR A 102 -10.98 -3.50 -6.68
C TYR A 102 -11.12 -3.91 -8.14
N ALA A 103 -10.30 -3.32 -8.99
CA ALA A 103 -10.08 -3.76 -10.36
C ALA A 103 -8.58 -3.79 -10.66
N GLY A 104 -8.15 -4.76 -11.45
CA GLY A 104 -6.79 -4.91 -11.92
C GLY A 104 -6.76 -5.15 -13.41
N LEU A 105 -5.79 -4.55 -14.09
CA LEU A 105 -5.44 -4.86 -15.48
C LEU A 105 -3.95 -5.15 -15.55
N ASN A 106 -3.59 -6.29 -16.12
CA ASN A 106 -2.21 -6.72 -16.24
C ASN A 106 -1.87 -6.92 -17.72
N TYR A 107 -0.64 -6.58 -18.08
CA TYR A 107 -0.06 -6.84 -19.39
C TYR A 107 1.29 -7.50 -19.20
N LYS A 108 1.57 -8.53 -19.99
CA LYS A 108 2.89 -9.18 -20.04
C LYS A 108 3.15 -9.68 -21.46
N ASN A 109 4.28 -9.24 -22.03
CA ASN A 109 4.74 -9.72 -23.33
C ASN A 109 6.28 -9.68 -23.40
N GLY A 110 6.90 -10.84 -23.63
CA GLY A 110 8.34 -10.96 -23.47
C GLY A 110 8.78 -10.56 -22.06
N GLY A 111 9.84 -9.78 -21.97
CA GLY A 111 10.33 -9.22 -20.70
C GLY A 111 9.51 -8.03 -20.18
N PHE A 112 8.65 -7.40 -20.99
CA PHE A 112 7.86 -6.23 -20.59
C PHE A 112 6.63 -6.62 -19.79
N PHE A 113 6.33 -5.84 -18.77
CA PHE A 113 5.09 -5.97 -18.00
C PHE A 113 4.49 -4.60 -17.64
N GLY A 114 3.20 -4.58 -17.42
CA GLY A 114 2.45 -3.44 -16.95
C GLY A 114 1.28 -3.88 -16.08
N ASN A 115 0.98 -3.13 -15.03
CA ASN A 115 -0.14 -3.39 -14.14
C ASN A 115 -0.84 -2.07 -13.81
N TYR A 116 -2.16 -2.10 -13.81
CA TYR A 116 -2.97 -1.03 -13.24
C TYR A 116 -3.86 -1.62 -12.16
N ALA A 117 -3.88 -0.99 -10.99
CA ALA A 117 -4.72 -1.38 -9.87
C ALA A 117 -5.58 -0.20 -9.43
N LEU A 118 -6.87 -0.46 -9.24
CA LEU A 118 -7.87 0.48 -8.75
C LEU A 118 -8.50 -0.06 -7.47
N LYS A 119 -8.66 0.80 -6.47
CA LYS A 119 -9.51 0.62 -5.29
C LYS A 119 -10.59 1.69 -5.29
N TYR A 120 -11.81 1.31 -4.95
CA TYR A 120 -12.92 2.23 -4.74
C TYR A 120 -13.71 1.82 -3.50
N ALA A 121 -13.94 2.76 -2.59
CA ALA A 121 -14.76 2.56 -1.40
C ALA A 121 -15.66 3.78 -1.17
N LYS A 122 -16.95 3.53 -0.87
CA LYS A 122 -17.89 4.56 -0.40
C LYS A 122 -17.90 4.58 1.12
N HIS A 123 -18.05 5.75 1.71
CA HIS A 123 -18.15 5.92 3.16
C HIS A 123 -17.01 5.21 3.90
N ALA A 124 -15.80 5.28 3.36
CA ALA A 124 -14.63 4.67 3.95
C ALA A 124 -14.39 5.30 5.32
N ASN A 125 -14.50 4.51 6.38
CA ASN A 125 -14.00 4.92 7.68
C ASN A 125 -12.48 4.92 7.62
N GLU A 126 -11.86 5.94 8.15
CA GLU A 126 -10.43 6.24 8.06
C GLU A 126 -9.50 5.21 8.72
N GLY A 127 -10.04 4.15 9.29
CA GLY A 127 -9.27 3.12 9.98
C GLY A 127 -8.18 2.43 9.15
N HIS A 128 -8.18 2.59 7.83
CA HIS A 128 -7.13 2.05 6.95
C HIS A 128 -5.97 3.01 6.70
N ASP A 129 -6.19 4.32 6.81
CA ASP A 129 -5.13 5.33 6.69
C ASP A 129 -4.59 5.77 8.06
N ALA A 130 -5.09 5.21 9.16
CA ALA A 130 -4.58 5.50 10.51
C ALA A 130 -3.07 5.28 10.62
N PHE A 131 -2.52 4.30 9.92
CA PHE A 131 -1.09 4.08 9.85
C PHE A 131 -0.38 5.22 9.08
N PHE A 132 -0.99 5.72 8.01
CA PHE A 132 -0.44 6.84 7.24
C PHE A 132 -0.56 8.16 8.04
N LEU A 133 -1.69 8.39 8.70
CA LEU A 133 -1.86 9.54 9.60
C LEU A 133 -0.92 9.44 10.82
N PHE A 134 -0.75 8.25 11.38
CA PHE A 134 0.25 7.99 12.42
C PHE A 134 1.67 8.26 11.90
N LEU A 135 1.98 7.81 10.69
CA LEU A 135 3.24 8.12 10.04
C LEU A 135 3.42 9.63 9.80
N LEU A 136 2.37 10.39 9.61
CA LEU A 136 2.40 11.84 9.45
C LEU A 136 2.38 12.60 10.79
N GLY A 137 2.37 11.89 11.92
CA GLY A 137 2.33 12.51 13.25
C GLY A 137 0.99 13.16 13.58
N ARG A 138 -0.09 12.72 12.92
CA ARG A 138 -1.45 13.23 13.13
C ARG A 138 -2.30 12.26 13.93
N ALA A 139 -3.14 12.82 14.81
CA ALA A 139 -4.24 12.07 15.38
C ALA A 139 -5.25 11.73 14.26
N SER A 140 -5.84 10.54 14.33
CA SER A 140 -6.89 10.13 13.40
C SER A 140 -7.99 11.18 13.37
N ASP A 141 -8.17 11.81 12.21
CA ASP A 141 -9.34 12.64 11.96
C ASP A 141 -10.53 11.68 11.89
N THR A 142 -11.52 11.85 12.75
CA THR A 142 -12.64 10.91 12.91
C THR A 142 -13.75 11.15 11.89
N ASP A 143 -13.58 12.10 10.98
CA ASP A 143 -14.59 12.42 9.98
C ASP A 143 -14.66 11.32 8.91
N PRO A 144 -15.82 10.70 8.68
CA PRO A 144 -15.95 9.65 7.69
C PRO A 144 -15.73 10.21 6.28
N LEU A 145 -14.89 9.55 5.49
CA LEU A 145 -14.72 9.85 4.08
C LEU A 145 -15.99 9.52 3.32
N LYS A 146 -16.40 10.39 2.41
CA LYS A 146 -17.55 10.14 1.52
C LYS A 146 -17.19 9.10 0.46
N ASN A 147 -15.99 9.19 -0.09
CA ASN A 147 -15.43 8.22 -1.00
C ASN A 147 -13.91 8.18 -0.88
N HIS A 148 -13.33 7.04 -1.28
CA HIS A 148 -11.89 6.83 -1.32
C HIS A 148 -11.53 6.04 -2.58
N GLN A 149 -10.58 6.54 -3.35
CA GLN A 149 -10.09 5.93 -4.58
C GLN A 149 -8.58 5.88 -4.54
N VAL A 150 -8.02 4.76 -4.95
CA VAL A 150 -6.57 4.62 -5.13
C VAL A 150 -6.29 4.05 -6.50
N HIS A 151 -5.38 4.69 -7.22
CA HIS A 151 -4.91 4.28 -8.53
C HIS A 151 -3.42 4.00 -8.44
N ARG A 152 -2.97 2.84 -8.90
CA ARG A 152 -1.55 2.51 -9.04
C ARG A 152 -1.28 2.00 -10.46
N LEU A 153 -0.32 2.62 -11.11
CA LEU A 153 0.24 2.15 -12.37
C LEU A 153 1.66 1.66 -12.11
N THR A 154 1.96 0.44 -12.54
CA THR A 154 3.30 -0.15 -12.46
C THR A 154 3.69 -0.65 -13.84
N GLY A 155 4.94 -0.45 -14.24
CA GLY A 155 5.45 -0.97 -15.50
C GLY A 155 6.94 -1.24 -15.40
N GLY A 156 7.44 -2.14 -16.24
CA GLY A 156 8.84 -2.48 -16.20
C GLY A 156 9.27 -3.55 -17.19
N TYR A 157 10.48 -4.02 -16.97
CA TYR A 157 11.14 -5.05 -17.78
C TYR A 157 11.83 -6.06 -16.88
N GLY A 158 11.59 -7.35 -17.11
CA GLY A 158 12.17 -8.44 -16.33
C GLY A 158 12.53 -9.63 -17.19
N GLU A 159 13.81 -9.70 -17.63
CA GLU A 159 14.34 -10.80 -18.42
C GLU A 159 15.86 -10.89 -18.28
N GLY A 160 16.44 -12.07 -18.51
CA GLY A 160 17.90 -12.27 -18.51
C GLY A 160 18.59 -11.96 -17.18
N GLY A 161 17.85 -12.04 -16.07
CA GLY A 161 18.36 -11.68 -14.74
C GLY A 161 18.22 -10.20 -14.38
N LEU A 162 17.87 -9.33 -15.33
CA LEU A 162 17.55 -7.93 -15.11
C LEU A 162 16.08 -7.79 -14.67
N ASN A 163 15.83 -6.98 -13.65
CA ASN A 163 14.49 -6.50 -13.31
C ASN A 163 14.55 -4.99 -13.09
N LEU A 164 13.75 -4.26 -13.85
CA LEU A 164 13.54 -2.82 -13.72
C LEU A 164 12.05 -2.58 -13.60
N ALA A 165 11.62 -1.82 -12.60
CA ALA A 165 10.22 -1.45 -12.42
C ALA A 165 10.08 -0.01 -11.97
N LEU A 166 9.03 0.64 -12.45
CA LEU A 166 8.58 1.95 -12.05
C LEU A 166 7.10 1.86 -11.66
N ALA A 167 6.71 2.62 -10.65
CA ALA A 167 5.31 2.74 -10.26
C ALA A 167 4.95 4.16 -9.88
N ALA A 168 3.71 4.54 -10.15
CA ALA A 168 3.10 5.77 -9.68
C ALA A 168 1.78 5.44 -8.97
N GLN A 169 1.49 6.11 -7.87
CA GLN A 169 0.28 5.92 -7.08
C GLN A 169 -0.38 7.26 -6.80
N LEU A 170 -1.69 7.29 -6.98
CA LEU A 170 -2.54 8.42 -6.64
C LEU A 170 -3.65 7.94 -5.71
N ASP A 171 -3.71 8.53 -4.52
CA ASP A 171 -4.73 8.29 -3.52
C ASP A 171 -5.61 9.53 -3.41
N LEU A 172 -6.92 9.35 -3.56
CA LEU A 172 -7.91 10.41 -3.61
C LEU A 172 -9.02 10.11 -2.62
N SER A 173 -9.36 11.07 -1.78
CA SER A 173 -10.53 10.95 -0.92
C SER A 173 -11.31 12.26 -0.85
N GLU A 174 -12.60 12.16 -0.56
CA GLU A 174 -13.52 13.28 -0.37
C GLU A 174 -14.11 13.19 1.03
N ASN A 175 -14.00 14.26 1.79
CA ASN A 175 -14.57 14.40 3.12
C ASN A 175 -16.09 14.66 3.06
N ALA A 176 -16.78 14.55 4.19
CA ALA A 176 -18.22 14.82 4.28
C ALA A 176 -18.57 16.26 3.89
N ASP A 177 -17.68 17.22 4.15
CA ASP A 177 -17.80 18.64 3.79
C ASP A 177 -17.47 18.94 2.32
N LYS A 178 -17.24 17.89 1.48
CA LYS A 178 -16.83 17.95 0.07
C LYS A 178 -15.41 18.46 -0.19
N THR A 179 -14.63 18.71 0.84
CA THR A 179 -13.20 18.97 0.67
C THR A 179 -12.48 17.69 0.22
N LYS A 180 -11.36 17.84 -0.50
CA LYS A 180 -10.63 16.72 -1.08
C LYS A 180 -9.28 16.53 -0.44
N ASN A 181 -8.88 15.28 -0.28
CA ASN A 181 -7.53 14.92 0.10
C ASN A 181 -6.88 14.15 -1.05
N SER A 182 -5.58 14.32 -1.23
CA SER A 182 -4.82 13.52 -2.20
C SER A 182 -3.38 13.34 -1.79
N THR A 183 -2.83 12.17 -2.11
CA THR A 183 -1.39 11.90 -2.07
C THR A 183 -0.94 11.36 -3.41
N THR A 184 0.22 11.79 -3.86
CA THR A 184 0.89 11.29 -5.06
C THR A 184 2.22 10.70 -4.67
N GLU A 185 2.53 9.53 -5.20
CA GLU A 185 3.76 8.81 -4.86
C GLU A 185 4.34 8.15 -6.10
N ILE A 186 5.65 8.01 -6.13
CA ILE A 186 6.38 7.26 -7.15
C ILE A 186 7.32 6.26 -6.48
N ALA A 187 7.58 5.16 -7.16
CA ALA A 187 8.60 4.20 -6.75
C ALA A 187 9.34 3.65 -7.97
N ALA A 188 10.61 3.32 -7.75
CA ALA A 188 11.47 2.70 -8.74
C ALA A 188 12.27 1.57 -8.11
N THR A 189 12.50 0.51 -8.85
CA THR A 189 13.30 -0.64 -8.41
C THR A 189 14.16 -1.14 -9.54
N ALA A 190 15.39 -1.51 -9.21
CA ALA A 190 16.31 -2.20 -10.10
C ALA A 190 16.97 -3.37 -9.37
N SER A 191 17.11 -4.51 -10.04
CA SER A 191 17.95 -5.63 -9.60
C SER A 191 18.55 -6.34 -10.80
N TYR A 192 19.70 -6.95 -10.56
CA TYR A 192 20.37 -7.74 -11.61
C TYR A 192 21.04 -8.98 -11.01
N ARG A 193 20.93 -10.12 -11.67
CA ARG A 193 21.55 -11.37 -11.26
C ARG A 193 22.90 -11.58 -11.93
N PHE A 194 23.97 -11.57 -11.13
CA PHE A 194 25.33 -11.93 -11.52
C PHE A 194 25.67 -13.31 -10.95
N GLY A 195 25.40 -14.36 -11.70
CA GLY A 195 25.58 -15.72 -11.17
C GLY A 195 24.81 -15.95 -9.89
N ASN A 196 25.50 -16.10 -8.78
CA ASN A 196 24.89 -16.31 -7.45
C ASN A 196 24.57 -15.02 -6.69
N THR A 197 24.96 -13.87 -7.20
CA THR A 197 24.82 -12.58 -6.52
C THR A 197 23.70 -11.77 -7.16
N VAL A 198 22.80 -11.17 -6.34
CA VAL A 198 21.68 -10.35 -6.81
C VAL A 198 21.66 -9.02 -6.06
N PRO A 199 22.41 -8.00 -6.51
CA PRO A 199 22.27 -6.64 -6.01
C PRO A 199 20.90 -6.07 -6.37
N ARG A 200 20.35 -5.24 -5.46
CA ARG A 200 19.03 -4.62 -5.58
C ARG A 200 19.06 -3.22 -5.02
N ILE A 201 18.29 -2.35 -5.62
CA ILE A 201 18.03 -1.01 -5.10
C ILE A 201 16.58 -0.65 -5.36
N SER A 202 15.95 0.00 -4.39
CA SER A 202 14.60 0.56 -4.51
C SER A 202 14.58 1.96 -3.95
N TYR A 203 13.80 2.82 -4.60
CA TYR A 203 13.53 4.19 -4.18
C TYR A 203 12.03 4.43 -4.18
N ALA A 204 11.52 5.15 -3.19
CA ALA A 204 10.17 5.67 -3.19
C ALA A 204 10.16 7.11 -2.72
N HIS A 205 9.32 7.91 -3.35
CA HIS A 205 9.09 9.31 -3.01
C HIS A 205 7.59 9.59 -2.92
N GLY A 206 7.17 10.21 -1.82
CA GLY A 206 5.84 10.77 -1.68
C GLY A 206 5.92 12.29 -1.70
N PHE A 207 5.12 12.90 -2.57
CA PHE A 207 5.01 14.34 -2.66
C PHE A 207 4.25 14.92 -1.47
N ASP A 208 4.36 16.24 -1.29
CA ASP A 208 3.52 16.95 -0.32
C ASP A 208 2.05 16.67 -0.58
N PHE A 209 1.32 16.27 0.45
CA PHE A 209 -0.09 15.90 0.28
C PHE A 209 -1.03 17.11 0.31
N VAL A 210 -2.20 16.92 -0.25
CA VAL A 210 -3.32 17.85 -0.15
C VAL A 210 -4.29 17.35 0.92
N GLU A 211 -4.63 18.21 1.86
CA GLU A 211 -5.62 17.94 2.89
C GLU A 211 -6.68 19.03 2.90
N ARG A 212 -7.95 18.62 2.92
CA ARG A 212 -9.09 19.56 2.86
C ARG A 212 -8.93 20.60 1.76
N SER A 213 -8.50 20.15 0.57
CA SER A 213 -8.24 20.98 -0.61
C SER A 213 -7.10 22.02 -0.44
N GLN A 214 -6.26 21.88 0.56
CA GLN A 214 -5.10 22.72 0.79
C GLN A 214 -3.81 21.89 0.73
N LYS A 215 -2.82 22.35 -0.02
CA LYS A 215 -1.49 21.71 -0.03
C LYS A 215 -0.83 21.89 1.34
N ARG A 216 -0.32 20.79 1.88
CA ARG A 216 0.45 20.76 3.12
C ARG A 216 1.93 20.65 2.78
N GLU A 217 2.60 21.78 2.78
CA GLU A 217 4.03 21.84 2.51
C GLU A 217 4.84 21.12 3.58
N HIS A 218 6.02 20.61 3.19
CA HIS A 218 6.92 19.87 4.06
C HIS A 218 6.31 18.59 4.65
N THR A 219 5.58 17.84 3.83
CA THR A 219 4.98 16.55 4.21
C THR A 219 5.43 15.39 3.32
N SER A 220 6.38 15.65 2.44
CA SER A 220 6.99 14.65 1.55
C SER A 220 7.79 13.61 2.31
N TYR A 221 8.01 12.46 1.68
CA TYR A 221 8.97 11.47 2.17
C TYR A 221 9.87 10.93 1.05
N ASP A 222 11.05 10.47 1.44
CA ASP A 222 11.99 9.75 0.60
C ASP A 222 12.41 8.45 1.29
N GLN A 223 12.44 7.35 0.57
CA GLN A 223 12.93 6.06 1.04
C GLN A 223 13.87 5.44 0.03
N ILE A 224 15.04 5.01 0.48
CA ILE A 224 16.01 4.25 -0.30
C ILE A 224 16.27 2.93 0.42
N ILE A 225 16.25 1.83 -0.32
CA ILE A 225 16.64 0.51 0.17
C ILE A 225 17.66 -0.05 -0.81
N ALA A 226 18.80 -0.48 -0.31
CA ALA A 226 19.83 -1.14 -1.11
C ALA A 226 20.27 -2.44 -0.42
N GLY A 227 20.62 -3.44 -1.20
CA GLY A 227 21.05 -4.71 -0.63
C GLY A 227 21.53 -5.70 -1.68
N VAL A 228 21.92 -6.86 -1.19
CA VAL A 228 22.42 -7.96 -2.01
C VAL A 228 21.98 -9.30 -1.43
N ASP A 229 21.53 -10.20 -2.27
CA ASP A 229 21.39 -11.62 -1.96
C ASP A 229 22.56 -12.38 -2.55
N TYR A 230 23.06 -13.38 -1.81
CA TYR A 230 24.04 -14.33 -2.31
C TYR A 230 23.51 -15.75 -2.14
N ASP A 231 23.30 -16.44 -3.25
CA ASP A 231 22.77 -17.80 -3.30
C ASP A 231 23.90 -18.83 -3.13
N PHE A 232 24.03 -19.44 -1.95
CA PHE A 232 24.97 -20.57 -1.73
C PHE A 232 24.51 -21.81 -2.49
N SER A 233 23.20 -21.99 -2.63
CA SER A 233 22.56 -23.08 -3.37
C SER A 233 21.16 -22.65 -3.85
N LYS A 234 20.47 -23.51 -4.58
CA LYS A 234 19.05 -23.29 -4.98
C LYS A 234 18.10 -23.10 -3.80
N ARG A 235 18.51 -23.49 -2.58
CA ARG A 235 17.67 -23.45 -1.38
C ARG A 235 18.19 -22.51 -0.30
N THR A 236 19.46 -22.10 -0.34
CA THR A 236 20.08 -21.35 0.75
C THR A 236 20.68 -20.07 0.22
N SER A 237 20.30 -18.93 0.79
CA SER A 237 20.82 -17.61 0.43
C SER A 237 21.15 -16.80 1.67
N ALA A 238 22.24 -16.06 1.64
CA ALA A 238 22.47 -14.94 2.55
C ALA A 238 21.81 -13.69 1.96
N ILE A 239 21.25 -12.86 2.84
CA ILE A 239 20.54 -11.63 2.45
C ILE A 239 21.10 -10.50 3.30
N MET A 240 21.51 -9.42 2.66
CA MET A 240 21.95 -8.19 3.31
C MET A 240 21.18 -7.01 2.75
N SER A 241 20.67 -6.14 3.60
CA SER A 241 20.00 -4.93 3.15
C SER A 241 20.17 -3.79 4.15
N ALA A 242 20.16 -2.56 3.61
CA ALA A 242 20.14 -1.33 4.38
C ALA A 242 19.07 -0.41 3.79
N ALA A 243 18.43 0.37 4.65
CA ALA A 243 17.40 1.31 4.27
C ALA A 243 17.58 2.64 4.98
N TRP A 244 17.25 3.68 4.26
CA TRP A 244 17.11 5.04 4.75
C TRP A 244 15.71 5.56 4.40
N LEU A 245 15.02 6.09 5.39
CA LEU A 245 13.73 6.75 5.24
C LEU A 245 13.82 8.12 5.91
N LYS A 246 13.50 9.17 5.16
CA LYS A 246 13.27 10.51 5.69
C LYS A 246 11.85 10.93 5.39
N ARG A 247 11.16 11.40 6.39
CA ARG A 247 9.79 11.89 6.29
C ARG A 247 9.69 13.25 6.94
N ASN A 248 9.26 14.23 6.16
CA ASN A 248 8.99 15.57 6.66
C ASN A 248 7.62 15.59 7.38
N THR A 249 7.54 16.23 8.53
CA THR A 249 6.34 16.28 9.39
C THR A 249 5.88 17.71 9.65
N GLY A 250 6.26 18.65 8.79
CA GLY A 250 6.00 20.08 8.89
C GLY A 250 7.26 20.91 8.78
N ILE A 251 7.14 22.21 8.88
CA ILE A 251 8.25 23.15 8.72
C ILE A 251 9.35 22.87 9.74
N GLY A 252 10.55 22.53 9.25
CA GLY A 252 11.74 22.28 10.10
C GLY A 252 11.75 20.96 10.85
N ASN A 253 10.68 20.16 10.76
CA ASN A 253 10.57 18.89 11.46
C ASN A 253 10.63 17.72 10.47
N TYR A 254 11.36 16.68 10.84
CA TYR A 254 11.40 15.44 10.08
C TYR A 254 11.66 14.23 11.01
N THR A 255 11.24 13.07 10.57
CA THR A 255 11.64 11.78 11.14
C THR A 255 12.57 11.09 10.17
N GLN A 256 13.69 10.57 10.65
CA GLN A 256 14.63 9.78 9.87
C GLN A 256 14.80 8.41 10.51
N ILE A 257 14.76 7.37 9.68
CA ILE A 257 14.98 5.98 10.09
C ILE A 257 16.13 5.45 9.24
N ASN A 258 17.14 4.91 9.90
CA ASN A 258 18.21 4.14 9.29
C ASN A 258 18.11 2.72 9.83
N ALA A 259 18.14 1.74 8.96
CA ALA A 259 18.06 0.33 9.35
C ALA A 259 18.96 -0.52 8.47
N ALA A 260 19.49 -1.60 9.04
CA ALA A 260 20.23 -2.61 8.30
C ALA A 260 19.83 -3.99 8.79
N SER A 261 19.86 -4.98 7.91
CA SER A 261 19.62 -6.37 8.25
C SER A 261 20.58 -7.30 7.53
N VAL A 262 20.90 -8.39 8.20
CA VAL A 262 21.60 -9.56 7.62
C VAL A 262 20.80 -10.78 8.01
N GLY A 263 20.54 -11.66 7.06
CA GLY A 263 19.75 -12.86 7.28
C GLY A 263 20.23 -14.04 6.43
N LEU A 264 19.82 -15.22 6.86
CA LEU A 264 19.95 -16.45 6.09
C LEU A 264 18.56 -16.98 5.76
N ARG A 265 18.32 -17.29 4.48
CA ARG A 265 17.08 -17.89 4.01
C ARG A 265 17.35 -19.32 3.58
N HIS A 266 16.54 -20.24 4.08
CA HIS A 266 16.56 -21.64 3.63
C HIS A 266 15.14 -22.06 3.21
N LYS A 267 15.02 -22.67 2.04
CA LYS A 267 13.75 -23.23 1.52
C LYS A 267 13.79 -24.74 1.69
N PHE A 268 12.81 -25.29 2.34
CA PHE A 268 12.64 -26.73 2.58
C PHE A 268 11.94 -27.42 1.40
#